data_5c74e0c1a903cda4097c760a7dca09b2
#
_entry.id   5c74e0c1a903cda4097c760a7dca09b2
#
_cell.length_a   1.000
_cell.length_b   1.000
_cell.length_c   1.000
_cell.angle_alpha   90.00
_cell.angle_beta   90.00
_cell.angle_gamma   90.00
#
_symmetry.space_group_name_H-M   'P 1'
#
loop_
_entity.id
_entity.type
_entity.pdbx_description
1 polymer ?
#
loop_
_entity_poly.entity_id
_entity_poly.type
_entity_poly.pdbx_seq_one_letter_code
_entity_poly.pdbx_strand_id
1 'polypeptide(L)'
;MAVATGIMTKFHPAAGALFAQALQGLADVLRKVFLPHLAAGLGLFIISVYSVYSFVLAPVHLPPPAEFILVSALFLGYGLAAFAYSFITACAFALRIACATWEEFIDNTLDQVKQAAAYKIDDMNESLAKDQAKVIISGSVREVFGEFNQGRKTSFGRALTRLLLGVTSLAMRSVLLSRLVKISGQTVQLGKLFAGRATLVGAIFLNLRLFSTLLLIFLYILGIVALILNFLLVFWLK
;
A
#
# COMPACT_ATOMS: atom_id res chain seq x y z
N MET A 1 -36.46 0.28 -10.06
CA MET A 1 -35.11 0.05 -10.61
C MET A 1 -34.50 1.26 -11.33
N ALA A 2 -35.23 2.36 -11.53
CA ALA A 2 -34.75 3.57 -12.25
C ALA A 2 -34.14 4.67 -11.36
N VAL A 3 -34.19 4.56 -10.04
CA VAL A 3 -33.66 5.58 -9.09
C VAL A 3 -32.16 5.45 -8.85
N ALA A 4 -31.60 4.26 -9.05
CA ALA A 4 -30.16 4.02 -8.80
C ALA A 4 -29.21 4.67 -9.83
N THR A 5 -29.68 4.93 -11.05
CA THR A 5 -28.87 5.46 -12.14
C THR A 5 -28.65 7.00 -12.06
N GLY A 6 -29.53 7.71 -11.37
CA GLY A 6 -29.47 9.18 -11.24
C GLY A 6 -28.50 9.68 -10.16
N ILE A 7 -28.06 8.81 -9.25
CA ILE A 7 -27.21 9.18 -8.10
C ILE A 7 -25.72 9.07 -8.45
N MET A 8 -25.38 8.21 -9.42
CA MET A 8 -23.97 7.99 -9.84
C MET A 8 -23.31 9.21 -10.53
N THR A 9 -24.08 10.20 -11.00
CA THR A 9 -23.53 11.35 -11.72
C THR A 9 -23.13 12.54 -10.84
N LYS A 10 -23.33 12.47 -9.52
CA LYS A 10 -22.99 13.56 -8.58
C LYS A 10 -21.73 13.36 -7.75
N PHE A 11 -20.97 12.29 -7.98
CA PHE A 11 -19.65 12.20 -7.35
C PHE A 11 -18.75 13.30 -7.91
N HIS A 12 -18.34 14.19 -7.05
CA HIS A 12 -17.68 15.45 -7.38
C HIS A 12 -16.44 15.22 -8.27
N PRO A 13 -16.34 15.87 -9.43
CA PRO A 13 -15.14 15.84 -10.28
C PRO A 13 -13.87 16.27 -9.52
N ALA A 14 -14.02 17.03 -8.43
CA ALA A 14 -12.97 17.41 -7.52
C ALA A 14 -12.26 16.21 -6.84
N ALA A 15 -12.95 15.14 -6.44
CA ALA A 15 -12.32 14.00 -5.79
C ALA A 15 -11.40 13.23 -6.74
N GLY A 16 -11.79 13.09 -8.01
CA GLY A 16 -10.95 12.52 -9.06
C GLY A 16 -9.70 13.36 -9.34
N ALA A 17 -9.84 14.70 -9.34
CA ALA A 17 -8.73 15.62 -9.53
C ALA A 17 -7.75 15.59 -8.34
N LEU A 18 -8.25 15.63 -7.11
CA LEU A 18 -7.43 15.51 -5.89
C LEU A 18 -6.69 14.17 -5.83
N PHE A 19 -7.34 13.09 -6.20
CA PHE A 19 -6.69 11.79 -6.30
C PHE A 19 -5.60 11.78 -7.38
N ALA A 20 -5.85 12.38 -8.54
CA ALA A 20 -4.85 12.52 -9.60
C ALA A 20 -3.65 13.35 -9.14
N GLN A 21 -3.88 14.45 -8.42
CA GLN A 21 -2.84 15.30 -7.85
C GLN A 21 -2.04 14.57 -6.76
N ALA A 22 -2.71 13.84 -5.87
CA ALA A 22 -2.06 13.01 -4.86
C ALA A 22 -1.17 11.93 -5.48
N LEU A 23 -1.61 11.32 -6.60
CA LEU A 23 -0.83 10.34 -7.34
C LEU A 23 0.35 10.95 -8.10
N GLN A 24 0.21 12.16 -8.65
CA GLN A 24 1.33 12.87 -9.25
C GLN A 24 2.39 13.19 -8.21
N GLY A 25 1.99 13.74 -7.06
CA GLY A 25 2.89 13.97 -5.94
C GLY A 25 3.60 12.70 -5.47
N LEU A 26 2.88 11.56 -5.40
CA LEU A 26 3.49 10.27 -5.08
C LEU A 26 4.48 9.81 -6.17
N ALA A 27 4.16 9.99 -7.45
CA ALA A 27 5.05 9.62 -8.55
C ALA A 27 6.35 10.43 -8.51
N ASP A 28 6.27 11.72 -8.20
CA ASP A 28 7.45 12.59 -8.06
C ASP A 28 8.30 12.20 -6.84
N VAL A 29 7.67 11.89 -5.73
CA VAL A 29 8.36 11.37 -4.53
C VAL A 29 9.01 10.04 -4.84
N LEU A 30 8.28 9.12 -5.48
CA LEU A 30 8.79 7.81 -5.88
C LEU A 30 10.04 7.95 -6.77
N ARG A 31 10.00 8.84 -7.74
CA ARG A 31 11.14 9.10 -8.63
C ARG A 31 12.38 9.61 -7.87
N LYS A 32 12.19 10.51 -6.90
CA LYS A 32 13.29 11.04 -6.06
C LYS A 32 13.85 10.01 -5.09
N VAL A 33 13.02 9.09 -4.62
CA VAL A 33 13.38 8.07 -3.62
C VAL A 33 13.90 6.80 -4.30
N PHE A 34 13.40 6.47 -5.49
CA PHE A 34 13.73 5.24 -6.20
C PHE A 34 15.22 5.12 -6.54
N LEU A 35 15.84 6.19 -7.03
CA LEU A 35 17.26 6.20 -7.40
C LEU A 35 18.22 5.80 -6.27
N PRO A 36 18.12 6.38 -5.05
CA PRO A 36 18.96 5.97 -3.93
C PRO A 36 18.73 4.49 -3.52
N HIS A 37 17.48 4.03 -3.51
CA HIS A 37 17.16 2.65 -3.16
C HIS A 37 17.64 1.67 -4.24
N LEU A 38 17.54 2.05 -5.52
CA LEU A 38 18.09 1.28 -6.62
C LEU A 38 19.61 1.19 -6.51
N ALA A 39 20.30 2.28 -6.19
CA ALA A 39 21.74 2.28 -5.99
C ALA A 39 22.16 1.36 -4.81
N ALA A 40 21.42 1.41 -3.71
CA ALA A 40 21.64 0.50 -2.58
C ALA A 40 21.40 -0.97 -2.97
N GLY A 41 20.29 -1.26 -3.69
CA GLY A 41 20.01 -2.59 -4.21
C GLY A 41 21.08 -3.11 -5.18
N LEU A 42 21.59 -2.27 -6.07
CA LEU A 42 22.70 -2.60 -6.95
C LEU A 42 23.97 -2.91 -6.16
N GLY A 43 24.28 -2.14 -5.10
CA GLY A 43 25.39 -2.44 -4.21
C GLY A 43 25.28 -3.82 -3.57
N LEU A 44 24.11 -4.15 -3.02
CA LEU A 44 23.80 -5.46 -2.46
C LEU A 44 23.92 -6.58 -3.51
N PHE A 45 23.40 -6.35 -4.72
CA PHE A 45 23.53 -7.26 -5.84
C PHE A 45 24.98 -7.57 -6.20
N ILE A 46 25.81 -6.52 -6.37
CA ILE A 46 27.22 -6.67 -6.75
C ILE A 46 27.97 -7.46 -5.66
N ILE A 47 27.78 -7.11 -4.38
CA ILE A 47 28.41 -7.81 -3.25
C ILE A 47 28.00 -9.29 -3.23
N SER A 48 26.71 -9.58 -3.42
CA SER A 48 26.19 -10.95 -3.37
C SER A 48 26.71 -11.80 -4.54
N VAL A 49 26.64 -11.28 -5.77
CA VAL A 49 27.12 -12.00 -6.96
C VAL A 49 28.63 -12.21 -6.88
N TYR A 50 29.38 -11.18 -6.53
CA TYR A 50 30.83 -11.27 -6.38
C TYR A 50 31.24 -12.30 -5.34
N SER A 51 30.56 -12.34 -4.20
CA SER A 51 30.83 -13.32 -3.13
C SER A 51 30.58 -14.76 -3.62
N VAL A 52 29.43 -15.02 -4.25
CA VAL A 52 29.12 -16.37 -4.77
C VAL A 52 30.06 -16.76 -5.89
N TYR A 53 30.35 -15.87 -6.83
CA TYR A 53 31.27 -16.16 -7.92
C TYR A 53 32.68 -16.46 -7.40
N SER A 54 33.26 -15.57 -6.60
CA SER A 54 34.64 -15.67 -6.16
C SER A 54 34.91 -16.84 -5.18
N PHE A 55 33.95 -17.13 -4.32
CA PHE A 55 34.16 -18.12 -3.26
C PHE A 55 33.59 -19.50 -3.56
N VAL A 56 32.60 -19.58 -4.47
CA VAL A 56 31.90 -20.84 -4.78
C VAL A 56 32.21 -21.32 -6.21
N LEU A 57 32.03 -20.49 -7.23
CA LEU A 57 32.14 -20.90 -8.61
C LEU A 57 33.57 -20.94 -9.13
N ALA A 58 34.36 -19.91 -8.88
CA ALA A 58 35.73 -19.82 -9.39
C ALA A 58 36.64 -20.99 -8.96
N PRO A 59 36.55 -21.54 -7.72
CA PRO A 59 37.36 -22.70 -7.30
C PRO A 59 36.95 -24.02 -7.98
N VAL A 60 35.74 -24.15 -8.53
CA VAL A 60 35.21 -25.42 -9.04
C VAL A 60 35.67 -25.74 -10.46
N HIS A 61 36.29 -24.80 -11.18
CA HIS A 61 36.78 -24.98 -12.57
C HIS A 61 35.79 -25.66 -13.50
N LEU A 62 34.59 -25.08 -13.60
CA LEU A 62 33.53 -25.59 -14.46
C LEU A 62 33.89 -25.46 -15.95
N PRO A 63 33.41 -26.36 -16.85
CA PRO A 63 33.55 -26.17 -18.27
C PRO A 63 32.84 -24.88 -18.71
N PRO A 64 33.42 -24.14 -19.71
CA PRO A 64 32.95 -22.81 -20.11
C PRO A 64 31.44 -22.66 -20.33
N PRO A 65 30.73 -23.59 -20.98
CA PRO A 65 29.30 -23.46 -21.17
C PRO A 65 28.49 -23.56 -19.86
N ALA A 66 28.92 -24.42 -18.91
CA ALA A 66 28.27 -24.56 -17.63
C ALA A 66 28.53 -23.33 -16.74
N GLU A 67 29.74 -22.81 -16.74
CA GLU A 67 30.08 -21.57 -16.03
C GLU A 67 29.22 -20.40 -16.54
N PHE A 68 29.14 -20.23 -17.85
CA PHE A 68 28.32 -19.16 -18.46
C PHE A 68 26.85 -19.26 -18.06
N ILE A 69 26.27 -20.46 -18.07
CA ILE A 69 24.86 -20.66 -17.67
C ILE A 69 24.66 -20.32 -16.19
N LEU A 70 25.54 -20.78 -15.30
CA LEU A 70 25.44 -20.54 -13.87
C LEU A 70 25.64 -19.06 -13.52
N VAL A 71 26.64 -18.41 -14.11
CA VAL A 71 26.88 -16.98 -13.94
C VAL A 71 25.69 -16.17 -14.43
N SER A 72 25.14 -16.51 -15.60
CA SER A 72 23.93 -15.84 -16.13
C SER A 72 22.72 -16.02 -15.23
N ALA A 73 22.51 -17.22 -14.69
CA ALA A 73 21.40 -17.51 -13.76
C ALA A 73 21.56 -16.74 -12.45
N LEU A 74 22.78 -16.62 -11.92
CA LEU A 74 23.07 -15.79 -10.73
C LEU A 74 22.77 -14.32 -11.01
N PHE A 75 23.24 -13.76 -12.12
CA PHE A 75 22.99 -12.38 -12.49
C PHE A 75 21.49 -12.09 -12.62
N LEU A 76 20.75 -12.97 -13.28
CA LEU A 76 19.30 -12.82 -13.44
C LEU A 76 18.57 -12.94 -12.11
N GLY A 77 18.87 -13.96 -11.30
CA GLY A 77 18.21 -14.22 -10.02
C GLY A 77 18.46 -13.09 -9.01
N TYR A 78 19.70 -12.76 -8.77
CA TYR A 78 20.06 -11.68 -7.83
C TYR A 78 19.65 -10.30 -8.37
N GLY A 79 19.74 -10.07 -9.69
CA GLY A 79 19.34 -8.81 -10.32
C GLY A 79 17.85 -8.56 -10.18
N LEU A 80 17.01 -9.56 -10.45
CA LEU A 80 15.55 -9.48 -10.28
C LEU A 80 15.17 -9.28 -8.80
N ALA A 81 15.83 -10.02 -7.90
CA ALA A 81 15.58 -9.90 -6.46
C ALA A 81 15.95 -8.50 -5.93
N ALA A 82 17.13 -7.99 -6.30
CA ALA A 82 17.59 -6.67 -5.91
C ALA A 82 16.70 -5.56 -6.47
N PHE A 83 16.28 -5.67 -7.73
CA PHE A 83 15.35 -4.71 -8.34
C PHE A 83 13.99 -4.72 -7.65
N ALA A 84 13.40 -5.89 -7.44
CA ALA A 84 12.13 -6.02 -6.74
C ALA A 84 12.19 -5.46 -5.32
N TYR A 85 13.25 -5.81 -4.57
CA TYR A 85 13.50 -5.29 -3.23
C TYR A 85 13.60 -3.77 -3.21
N SER A 86 14.43 -3.19 -4.09
CA SER A 86 14.61 -1.74 -4.22
C SER A 86 13.31 -1.04 -4.56
N PHE A 87 12.54 -1.61 -5.47
CA PHE A 87 11.25 -1.05 -5.90
C PHE A 87 10.23 -1.06 -4.76
N ILE A 88 10.06 -2.18 -4.08
CA ILE A 88 9.10 -2.32 -2.97
C ILE A 88 9.50 -1.38 -1.82
N THR A 89 10.79 -1.30 -1.48
CA THR A 89 11.29 -0.41 -0.42
C THR A 89 11.09 1.06 -0.77
N ALA A 90 11.37 1.43 -2.02
CA ALA A 90 11.11 2.79 -2.52
C ALA A 90 9.61 3.15 -2.48
N CYS A 91 8.73 2.22 -2.86
CA CYS A 91 7.28 2.42 -2.77
C CYS A 91 6.82 2.62 -1.31
N ALA A 92 7.31 1.79 -0.38
CA ALA A 92 6.98 1.91 1.04
C ALA A 92 7.46 3.25 1.63
N PHE A 93 8.66 3.70 1.26
CA PHE A 93 9.21 4.98 1.68
C PHE A 93 8.45 6.17 1.06
N ALA A 94 8.12 6.09 -0.23
CA ALA A 94 7.30 7.10 -0.92
C ALA A 94 5.91 7.22 -0.28
N LEU A 95 5.28 6.09 0.06
CA LEU A 95 4.00 6.07 0.76
C LEU A 95 4.08 6.81 2.11
N ARG A 96 5.16 6.58 2.87
CA ARG A 96 5.38 7.26 4.14
C ARG A 96 5.49 8.78 4.00
N ILE A 97 6.22 9.25 2.97
CA ILE A 97 6.38 10.70 2.71
C ILE A 97 5.06 11.28 2.19
N ALA A 98 4.38 10.58 1.30
CA ALA A 98 3.14 11.03 0.69
C ALA A 98 1.96 11.06 1.68
N CYS A 99 2.04 10.39 2.82
CA CYS A 99 0.97 10.42 3.83
C CYS A 99 0.56 11.85 4.21
N ALA A 100 1.51 12.80 4.26
CA ALA A 100 1.20 14.19 4.60
C ALA A 100 0.38 14.92 3.51
N THR A 101 0.55 14.53 2.24
CA THR A 101 -0.14 15.14 1.09
C THR A 101 -1.51 14.51 0.81
N TRP A 102 -1.83 13.41 1.50
CA TRP A 102 -3.07 12.66 1.29
C TRP A 102 -4.20 13.03 2.26
N GLU A 103 -3.95 13.98 3.17
CA GLU A 103 -4.92 14.38 4.18
C GLU A 103 -6.24 14.84 3.57
N GLU A 104 -6.16 15.75 2.63
CA GLU A 104 -7.33 16.28 1.92
C GLU A 104 -8.08 15.19 1.12
N PHE A 105 -7.35 14.28 0.49
CA PHE A 105 -7.94 13.14 -0.20
C PHE A 105 -8.71 12.23 0.77
N ILE A 106 -8.14 11.90 1.92
CA ILE A 106 -8.77 11.02 2.91
C ILE A 106 -9.97 11.72 3.52
N ASP A 107 -9.88 13.01 3.80
CA ASP A 107 -10.97 13.79 4.36
C ASP A 107 -12.18 13.81 3.41
N ASN A 108 -11.96 14.10 2.13
CA ASN A 108 -13.02 14.05 1.12
C ASN A 108 -13.57 12.63 0.89
N THR A 109 -12.71 11.62 0.94
CA THR A 109 -13.14 10.22 0.80
C THR A 109 -14.00 9.78 2.00
N LEU A 110 -13.68 10.25 3.20
CA LEU A 110 -14.49 9.98 4.40
C LEU A 110 -15.89 10.58 4.30
N ASP A 111 -16.01 11.79 3.71
CA ASP A 111 -17.31 12.39 3.44
C ASP A 111 -18.12 11.58 2.43
N GLN A 112 -17.48 11.07 1.39
CA GLN A 112 -18.15 10.20 0.42
C GLN A 112 -18.62 8.88 1.07
N VAL A 113 -17.78 8.27 1.91
CA VAL A 113 -18.18 7.07 2.67
C VAL A 113 -19.34 7.37 3.61
N LYS A 114 -19.35 8.54 4.27
CA LYS A 114 -20.48 8.99 5.09
C LYS A 114 -21.76 9.14 4.26
N GLN A 115 -21.68 9.78 3.09
CA GLN A 115 -22.79 9.91 2.17
C GLN A 115 -23.29 8.55 1.68
N ALA A 116 -22.39 7.67 1.23
CA ALA A 116 -22.74 6.32 0.80
C ALA A 116 -23.37 5.48 1.93
N ALA A 117 -22.97 5.69 3.18
CA ALA A 117 -23.62 5.08 4.33
C ALA A 117 -25.01 5.66 4.58
N ALA A 118 -25.16 6.99 4.45
CA ALA A 118 -26.45 7.68 4.63
C ALA A 118 -27.51 7.23 3.63
N TYR A 119 -27.12 6.90 2.39
CA TYR A 119 -28.07 6.38 1.39
C TYR A 119 -28.59 4.97 1.69
N LYS A 120 -27.96 4.24 2.60
CA LYS A 120 -28.34 2.87 2.97
C LYS A 120 -29.26 2.80 4.18
N ILE A 121 -29.55 3.95 4.78
CA ILE A 121 -30.40 4.10 5.97
C ILE A 121 -31.26 5.34 5.82
N ASP A 122 -32.45 5.32 6.44
CA ASP A 122 -33.38 6.44 6.36
C ASP A 122 -32.94 7.61 7.24
N ASP A 123 -32.32 7.34 8.40
CA ASP A 123 -31.78 8.37 9.30
C ASP A 123 -30.42 7.93 9.89
N MET A 124 -29.42 8.79 9.76
CA MET A 124 -28.08 8.61 10.35
C MET A 124 -28.08 8.60 11.89
N ASN A 125 -29.13 9.13 12.52
CA ASN A 125 -29.30 9.15 13.97
C ASN A 125 -30.12 7.95 14.47
N GLU A 126 -30.64 7.12 13.59
CA GLU A 126 -31.31 5.89 13.97
C GLU A 126 -30.33 4.92 14.65
N SER A 127 -30.87 4.24 15.69
CA SER A 127 -30.10 3.24 16.44
C SER A 127 -30.10 1.91 15.70
N LEU A 128 -28.98 1.58 15.05
CA LEU A 128 -28.76 0.33 14.32
C LEU A 128 -28.04 -0.71 15.16
N ALA A 129 -28.34 -1.97 14.95
CA ALA A 129 -27.53 -3.06 15.51
C ALA A 129 -26.07 -2.97 15.01
N LYS A 130 -25.09 -3.26 15.86
CA LYS A 130 -23.67 -3.17 15.50
C LYS A 130 -23.29 -3.98 14.27
N ASP A 131 -23.89 -5.16 14.10
CA ASP A 131 -23.62 -6.01 12.92
C ASP A 131 -24.15 -5.38 11.64
N GLN A 132 -25.33 -4.75 11.67
CA GLN A 132 -25.85 -4.00 10.53
C GLN A 132 -24.98 -2.79 10.21
N ALA A 133 -24.59 -2.01 11.21
CA ALA A 133 -23.67 -0.89 11.06
C ALA A 133 -22.32 -1.32 10.45
N LYS A 134 -21.77 -2.46 10.87
CA LYS A 134 -20.55 -3.05 10.32
C LYS A 134 -20.67 -3.40 8.84
N VAL A 135 -21.80 -3.98 8.43
CA VAL A 135 -22.08 -4.31 7.02
C VAL A 135 -22.21 -3.04 6.18
N ILE A 136 -22.96 -2.05 6.66
CA ILE A 136 -23.16 -0.77 5.98
C ILE A 136 -21.82 -0.05 5.79
N ILE A 137 -21.02 0.11 6.84
CA ILE A 137 -19.71 0.77 6.79
C ILE A 137 -18.79 0.06 5.81
N SER A 138 -18.65 -1.28 5.95
CA SER A 138 -17.76 -2.06 5.10
C SER A 138 -18.19 -2.01 3.63
N GLY A 139 -19.49 -2.03 3.37
CA GLY A 139 -20.07 -1.90 2.05
C GLY A 139 -19.84 -0.52 1.45
N SER A 140 -20.04 0.55 2.22
CA SER A 140 -19.83 1.94 1.77
C SER A 140 -18.37 2.25 1.49
N VAL A 141 -17.45 1.79 2.33
CA VAL A 141 -16.00 1.90 2.06
C VAL A 141 -15.64 1.17 0.78
N ARG A 142 -16.11 -0.07 0.60
CA ARG A 142 -15.82 -0.86 -0.60
C ARG A 142 -16.38 -0.23 -1.88
N GLU A 143 -17.57 0.35 -1.82
CA GLU A 143 -18.23 1.02 -2.93
C GLU A 143 -17.44 2.25 -3.38
N VAL A 144 -17.14 3.18 -2.47
CA VAL A 144 -16.38 4.40 -2.75
C VAL A 144 -14.99 4.09 -3.33
N PHE A 145 -14.26 3.16 -2.72
CA PHE A 145 -12.93 2.78 -3.22
C PHE A 145 -12.98 1.94 -4.51
N GLY A 146 -14.09 1.22 -4.77
CA GLY A 146 -14.32 0.49 -6.02
C GLY A 146 -14.46 1.43 -7.21
N GLU A 147 -15.15 2.56 -7.05
CA GLU A 147 -15.31 3.57 -8.09
C GLU A 147 -13.99 4.22 -8.52
N PHE A 148 -13.11 4.53 -7.57
CA PHE A 148 -11.77 5.06 -7.89
C PHE A 148 -10.93 4.14 -8.77
N ASN A 149 -11.23 2.83 -8.79
CA ASN A 149 -10.44 1.84 -9.51
C ASN A 149 -10.84 1.70 -11.01
N GLN A 150 -12.01 2.21 -11.41
CA GLN A 150 -12.56 2.00 -12.76
C GLN A 150 -11.97 2.91 -13.85
N GLY A 151 -11.25 3.99 -13.52
CA GLY A 151 -10.92 5.08 -14.45
C GLY A 151 -9.58 5.01 -15.19
N ARG A 152 -8.70 3.99 -15.03
CA ARG A 152 -7.31 4.08 -15.52
C ARG A 152 -6.86 3.03 -16.54
N LYS A 153 -6.20 3.52 -17.62
CA LYS A 153 -5.78 2.73 -18.79
C LYS A 153 -4.38 2.11 -18.72
N THR A 154 -3.43 2.56 -17.89
CA THR A 154 -2.04 2.07 -17.86
C THR A 154 -1.80 0.93 -16.87
N SER A 155 -1.07 -0.12 -17.28
CA SER A 155 -0.89 -1.37 -16.50
C SER A 155 -0.16 -1.17 -15.17
N PHE A 156 0.95 -0.44 -15.17
CA PHE A 156 1.77 -0.18 -13.97
C PHE A 156 1.10 0.78 -13.00
N GLY A 157 0.55 1.90 -13.49
CA GLY A 157 -0.21 2.84 -12.67
C GLY A 157 -1.42 2.20 -11.98
N ARG A 158 -2.02 1.17 -12.61
CA ARG A 158 -3.12 0.40 -12.01
C ARG A 158 -2.70 -0.42 -10.80
N ALA A 159 -1.54 -1.09 -10.86
CA ALA A 159 -1.06 -1.89 -9.74
C ALA A 159 -0.74 -1.03 -8.52
N LEU A 160 -0.01 0.06 -8.69
CA LEU A 160 0.31 1.01 -7.63
C LEU A 160 -0.95 1.66 -7.05
N THR A 161 -1.86 2.11 -7.93
CA THR A 161 -3.15 2.67 -7.52
C THR A 161 -3.96 1.68 -6.69
N ARG A 162 -4.07 0.42 -7.12
CA ARG A 162 -4.78 -0.63 -6.38
C ARG A 162 -4.18 -0.89 -5.01
N LEU A 163 -2.86 -0.93 -4.93
CA LEU A 163 -2.16 -1.12 -3.66
C LEU A 163 -2.44 0.03 -2.70
N LEU A 164 -2.31 1.27 -3.16
CA LEU A 164 -2.52 2.47 -2.34
C LEU A 164 -3.99 2.61 -1.90
N LEU A 165 -4.92 2.44 -2.84
CA LEU A 165 -6.36 2.46 -2.52
C LEU A 165 -6.73 1.30 -1.59
N GLY A 166 -6.13 0.12 -1.78
CA GLY A 166 -6.32 -1.04 -0.92
C GLY A 166 -5.87 -0.77 0.51
N VAL A 167 -4.66 -0.22 0.69
CA VAL A 167 -4.13 0.13 2.02
C VAL A 167 -4.96 1.22 2.68
N THR A 168 -5.34 2.27 1.94
CA THR A 168 -6.18 3.36 2.45
C THR A 168 -7.57 2.87 2.83
N SER A 169 -8.20 2.03 1.99
CA SER A 169 -9.48 1.39 2.26
C SER A 169 -9.44 0.53 3.53
N LEU A 170 -8.36 -0.26 3.67
CA LEU A 170 -8.15 -1.10 4.85
C LEU A 170 -7.97 -0.25 6.11
N ALA A 171 -7.17 0.80 6.06
CA ALA A 171 -6.95 1.72 7.17
C ALA A 171 -8.25 2.42 7.59
N MET A 172 -9.00 2.97 6.63
CA MET A 172 -10.29 3.62 6.88
C MET A 172 -11.30 2.65 7.51
N ARG A 173 -11.43 1.46 6.94
CA ARG A 173 -12.30 0.41 7.48
C ARG A 173 -11.89 0.01 8.89
N SER A 174 -10.60 -0.19 9.15
CA SER A 174 -10.08 -0.56 10.47
C SER A 174 -10.41 0.49 11.52
N VAL A 175 -10.21 1.78 11.20
CA VAL A 175 -10.50 2.88 12.13
C VAL A 175 -12.00 3.00 12.41
N LEU A 176 -12.85 2.94 11.38
CA LEU A 176 -14.30 3.00 11.55
C LEU A 176 -14.83 1.82 12.35
N LEU A 177 -14.37 0.59 12.08
CA LEU A 177 -14.75 -0.59 12.83
C LEU A 177 -14.22 -0.58 14.27
N SER A 178 -13.01 -0.09 14.50
CA SER A 178 -12.45 0.09 15.86
C SER A 178 -13.29 1.05 16.68
N ARG A 179 -13.75 2.17 16.09
CA ARG A 179 -14.69 3.08 16.76
C ARG A 179 -16.04 2.41 17.06
N LEU A 180 -16.56 1.64 16.10
CA LEU A 180 -17.82 0.90 16.29
C LEU A 180 -17.73 -0.05 17.50
N VAL A 181 -16.61 -0.75 17.67
CA VAL A 181 -16.39 -1.65 18.81
C VAL A 181 -16.31 -0.88 20.12
N LYS A 182 -15.68 0.30 20.13
CA LYS A 182 -15.50 1.13 21.34
C LYS A 182 -16.80 1.78 21.85
N ILE A 183 -17.83 1.91 21.01
CA ILE A 183 -19.12 2.42 21.44
C ILE A 183 -19.79 1.39 22.36
N SER A 184 -20.14 1.78 23.58
CA SER A 184 -20.85 0.92 24.54
C SER A 184 -22.27 0.62 24.06
N GLY A 185 -22.77 -0.61 24.30
CA GLY A 185 -24.10 -1.06 23.92
C GLY A 185 -24.13 -1.94 22.67
N GLN A 186 -25.30 -2.50 22.34
CA GLN A 186 -25.51 -3.36 21.16
C GLN A 186 -25.94 -2.58 19.91
N THR A 187 -26.35 -1.33 20.10
CA THR A 187 -26.79 -0.43 19.03
C THR A 187 -25.85 0.75 18.88
N VAL A 188 -25.81 1.36 17.71
CA VAL A 188 -24.99 2.52 17.39
C VAL A 188 -25.74 3.46 16.44
N GLN A 189 -25.54 4.76 16.61
CA GLN A 189 -25.95 5.79 15.67
C GLN A 189 -24.79 6.08 14.72
N LEU A 190 -24.99 5.89 13.41
CA LEU A 190 -23.92 6.12 12.42
C LEU A 190 -23.47 7.59 12.41
N GLY A 191 -24.37 8.55 12.71
CA GLY A 191 -24.01 9.95 12.87
C GLY A 191 -22.93 10.18 13.93
N LYS A 192 -23.00 9.49 15.06
CA LYS A 192 -21.98 9.55 16.13
C LYS A 192 -20.66 8.91 15.71
N LEU A 193 -20.71 7.86 14.89
CA LEU A 193 -19.51 7.20 14.39
C LEU A 193 -18.66 8.14 13.50
N PHE A 194 -19.34 8.92 12.65
CA PHE A 194 -18.69 9.92 11.78
C PHE A 194 -18.47 11.28 12.47
N ALA A 195 -18.94 11.47 13.71
CA ALA A 195 -18.67 12.67 14.48
C ALA A 195 -17.17 12.78 14.82
N GLY A 196 -16.66 14.01 14.89
CA GLY A 196 -15.24 14.26 15.14
C GLY A 196 -14.34 13.91 13.96
N ARG A 197 -14.66 14.46 12.80
CA ARG A 197 -13.95 14.27 11.50
C ARG A 197 -12.43 14.37 11.63
N ALA A 198 -11.90 15.44 12.25
CA ALA A 198 -10.46 15.63 12.44
C ALA A 198 -9.78 14.46 13.19
N THR A 199 -10.46 13.91 14.19
CA THR A 199 -9.92 12.75 14.94
C THR A 199 -9.99 11.46 14.12
N LEU A 200 -10.97 11.32 13.21
CA LEU A 200 -11.04 10.18 12.30
C LEU A 200 -9.94 10.21 11.27
N VAL A 201 -9.79 11.34 10.60
CA VAL A 201 -8.73 11.56 9.60
C VAL A 201 -7.37 11.35 10.26
N GLY A 202 -7.11 11.98 11.41
CA GLY A 202 -5.87 11.78 12.16
C GLY A 202 -5.60 10.32 12.53
N ALA A 203 -6.63 9.55 12.92
CA ALA A 203 -6.49 8.13 13.23
C ALA A 203 -6.19 7.29 11.97
N ILE A 204 -6.79 7.62 10.82
CA ILE A 204 -6.51 6.96 9.54
C ILE A 204 -5.05 7.20 9.14
N PHE A 205 -4.56 8.45 9.25
CA PHE A 205 -3.17 8.82 8.97
C PHE A 205 -2.19 8.12 9.89
N LEU A 206 -2.48 8.07 11.19
CA LEU A 206 -1.64 7.37 12.15
C LEU A 206 -1.48 5.89 11.75
N ASN A 207 -2.58 5.23 11.36
CA ASN A 207 -2.54 3.83 10.91
C ASN A 207 -1.74 3.67 9.60
N LEU A 208 -1.92 4.54 8.62
CA LEU A 208 -1.16 4.52 7.38
C LEU A 208 0.34 4.74 7.61
N ARG A 209 0.69 5.70 8.47
CA ARG A 209 2.06 6.00 8.84
C ARG A 209 2.71 4.85 9.62
N LEU A 210 1.99 4.26 10.56
CA LEU A 210 2.43 3.07 11.30
C LEU A 210 2.66 1.90 10.34
N PHE A 211 1.68 1.60 9.47
CA PHE A 211 1.79 0.52 8.50
C PHE A 211 3.01 0.70 7.58
N SER A 212 3.19 1.88 7.00
CA SER A 212 4.34 2.15 6.12
C SER A 212 5.67 2.08 6.84
N THR A 213 5.73 2.50 8.12
CA THR A 213 6.93 2.42 8.96
C THR A 213 7.26 0.97 9.30
N LEU A 214 6.29 0.17 9.73
CA LEU A 214 6.47 -1.25 10.02
C LEU A 214 6.89 -2.03 8.78
N LEU A 215 6.28 -1.73 7.63
CA LEU A 215 6.66 -2.33 6.36
C LEU A 215 8.13 -2.01 5.99
N LEU A 216 8.57 -0.77 6.18
CA LEU A 216 9.96 -0.38 5.94
C LEU A 216 10.93 -1.10 6.88
N ILE A 217 10.63 -1.16 8.17
CA ILE A 217 11.44 -1.88 9.16
C ILE A 217 11.54 -3.36 8.75
N PHE A 218 10.42 -3.99 8.40
CA PHE A 218 10.39 -5.37 7.94
C PHE A 218 11.26 -5.57 6.69
N LEU A 219 11.16 -4.69 5.69
CA LEU A 219 11.95 -4.78 4.46
C LEU A 219 13.44 -4.61 4.74
N TYR A 220 13.84 -3.68 5.61
CA TYR A 220 15.25 -3.52 5.98
C TYR A 220 15.80 -4.74 6.72
N ILE A 221 15.04 -5.30 7.67
CA ILE A 221 15.40 -6.55 8.35
C ILE A 221 15.54 -7.69 7.34
N LEU A 222 14.58 -7.81 6.40
CA LEU A 222 14.62 -8.83 5.35
C LEU A 222 15.87 -8.70 4.47
N GLY A 223 16.26 -7.47 4.12
CA GLY A 223 17.51 -7.21 3.38
C GLY A 223 18.75 -7.65 4.15
N ILE A 224 18.82 -7.34 5.44
CA ILE A 224 19.94 -7.77 6.31
C ILE A 224 19.97 -9.31 6.43
N VAL A 225 18.83 -9.94 6.66
CA VAL A 225 18.71 -11.39 6.75
C VAL A 225 19.13 -12.06 5.44
N ALA A 226 18.69 -11.52 4.30
CA ALA A 226 19.08 -12.03 2.98
C ALA A 226 20.61 -11.96 2.78
N LEU A 227 21.27 -10.88 3.20
CA LEU A 227 22.71 -10.76 3.17
C LEU A 227 23.39 -11.81 4.05
N ILE A 228 22.95 -11.95 5.31
CA ILE A 228 23.50 -12.94 6.25
C ILE A 228 23.35 -14.34 5.66
N LEU A 229 22.18 -14.68 5.13
CA LEU A 229 21.94 -15.98 4.51
C LEU A 229 22.83 -16.21 3.29
N ASN A 230 23.07 -15.17 2.48
CA ASN A 230 23.99 -15.27 1.34
C ASN A 230 25.43 -15.57 1.81
N PHE A 231 25.92 -14.89 2.84
CA PHE A 231 27.26 -15.18 3.41
C PHE A 231 27.33 -16.57 4.06
N LEU A 232 26.30 -17.00 4.77
CA LEU A 232 26.24 -18.34 5.35
C LEU A 232 26.22 -19.43 4.25
N LEU A 233 25.50 -19.21 3.17
CA LEU A 233 25.47 -20.11 2.01
C LEU A 233 26.87 -20.22 1.38
N VAL A 234 27.56 -19.09 1.17
CA VAL A 234 28.93 -19.06 0.66
C VAL A 234 29.89 -19.81 1.60
N PHE A 235 29.74 -19.61 2.91
CA PHE A 235 30.57 -20.30 3.91
C PHE A 235 30.30 -21.82 3.96
N TRP A 236 29.05 -22.24 3.81
CA TRP A 236 28.66 -23.64 3.84
C TRP A 236 29.06 -24.41 2.56
N LEU A 237 29.08 -23.72 1.41
CA LEU A 237 29.49 -24.30 0.12
C LEU A 237 31.01 -24.32 -0.09
N LYS A 238 31.79 -23.65 0.75
CA LYS A 238 33.27 -23.60 0.73
C LYS A 238 33.83 -24.78 1.52
#